data_24e3a693630e49c13ca68a9602b518eb
#
_entry.id   24e3a693630e49c13ca68a9602b518eb
#
_cell.length_a   1.000
_cell.length_b   1.000
_cell.length_c   1.000
_cell.angle_alpha   90.00
_cell.angle_beta   90.00
_cell.angle_gamma   90.00
#
_symmetry.space_group_name_H-M   'P 1'
#
loop_
_entity.id
_entity.type
_entity.pdbx_description
1 polymer ?
#
loop_
_entity_poly.entity_id
_entity_poly.type
_entity_poly.pdbx_seq_one_letter_code
_entity_poly.pdbx_strand_id
1 'polypeptide(L)'
;INTGMKLPIWIAGTCSWGHFDFIDVESFAEELIRQPMEGAAAIITTSRAIGVSSNAAYIEKIFKAIFPDLDITNEPVGVVLQSVKDGNNSGELFHLFGDPAMPLPIPNMTVNLTDVNPDTLKSLDTARVFGEQNISSTATGNGVVRLADAEREITRQYNINSTTQEISYTLPGPTLFKGLFAINGDNFSARMRIPKDISYSSTPARCNVYIQLETDPPVEALGILNNVYLKGGIPVQDTQGPIISFETKTGRLLRNNDHLQSDEDVFLRLSDPLGINVTGVVGHEIMITDLSNDSKSYLSNKFIYDENSITTGVLSIPFDKNKETLTLHIKAWDNANNPAEKNISLYILSEQKLQIMNVLNFPNPYATKTQFAFELTASATVSIDVYTLGGRRVIAITEEEPFSSGYNYINW
;
A
#
# COMPACT_ATOMS: atom_id res chain seq x y z
N ILE A 1 6.97 -10.33 -13.44
CA ILE A 1 6.02 -9.51 -12.65
C ILE A 1 6.23 -9.89 -11.19
N ASN A 2 6.92 -9.05 -10.45
CA ASN A 2 7.12 -9.28 -9.02
C ASN A 2 5.91 -8.75 -8.24
N THR A 3 5.06 -9.66 -7.76
CA THR A 3 3.87 -9.34 -6.96
C THR A 3 4.07 -9.64 -5.47
N GLY A 4 5.20 -10.25 -5.12
CA GLY A 4 5.44 -10.80 -3.78
C GLY A 4 4.36 -11.80 -3.40
N MET A 5 3.95 -11.80 -2.12
CA MET A 5 2.88 -12.68 -1.63
C MET A 5 1.46 -12.28 -2.08
N LYS A 6 1.28 -11.16 -2.81
CA LYS A 6 -0.03 -10.70 -3.29
C LYS A 6 -0.25 -11.17 -4.73
N LEU A 7 -0.69 -12.41 -4.88
CA LEU A 7 -0.90 -13.02 -6.19
C LEU A 7 -2.24 -12.54 -6.80
N PRO A 8 -2.22 -11.90 -7.98
CA PRO A 8 -3.44 -11.46 -8.65
C PRO A 8 -4.17 -12.62 -9.34
N ILE A 9 -5.46 -12.43 -9.58
CA ILE A 9 -6.22 -13.20 -10.57
C ILE A 9 -6.16 -12.42 -11.89
N TRP A 10 -5.72 -13.07 -12.95
CA TRP A 10 -5.65 -12.47 -14.28
C TRP A 10 -6.83 -12.91 -15.14
N ILE A 11 -7.47 -11.95 -15.80
CA ILE A 11 -8.43 -12.20 -16.87
C ILE A 11 -7.85 -11.58 -18.14
N ALA A 12 -7.24 -12.41 -18.96
CA ALA A 12 -6.47 -11.95 -20.10
C ALA A 12 -7.24 -12.18 -21.42
N GLY A 13 -7.76 -11.09 -21.95
CA GLY A 13 -8.44 -11.06 -23.26
C GLY A 13 -7.45 -11.05 -24.41
N THR A 14 -6.72 -12.12 -24.60
CA THR A 14 -5.72 -12.27 -25.64
C THR A 14 -5.72 -13.65 -26.25
N CYS A 15 -5.10 -13.82 -27.43
CA CYS A 15 -5.03 -15.09 -28.14
C CYS A 15 -3.88 -15.95 -27.62
N SER A 16 -4.14 -17.26 -27.43
CA SER A 16 -3.09 -18.29 -27.24
C SER A 16 -2.16 -18.06 -26.03
N TRP A 17 -2.56 -17.28 -25.05
CA TRP A 17 -1.77 -17.02 -23.85
C TRP A 17 -1.68 -18.23 -22.93
N GLY A 18 -2.67 -19.14 -23.02
CA GLY A 18 -2.75 -20.38 -22.29
C GLY A 18 -2.74 -21.62 -23.21
N HIS A 19 -1.84 -21.70 -24.17
CA HIS A 19 -1.70 -22.84 -25.08
C HIS A 19 -0.97 -24.01 -24.41
N PHE A 20 -1.58 -24.58 -23.38
CA PHE A 20 -1.01 -25.61 -22.49
C PHE A 20 -0.69 -26.96 -23.15
N ASP A 21 -1.09 -27.20 -24.39
CA ASP A 21 -0.94 -28.44 -25.14
C ASP A 21 0.19 -28.40 -26.18
N PHE A 22 1.03 -27.40 -26.19
CA PHE A 22 2.26 -27.37 -26.98
C PHE A 22 3.38 -28.03 -26.19
N ILE A 23 3.95 -29.12 -26.79
CA ILE A 23 4.92 -30.00 -26.09
C ILE A 23 6.25 -29.28 -25.81
N ASP A 24 6.69 -28.42 -26.72
CA ASP A 24 8.04 -27.85 -26.71
C ASP A 24 8.10 -26.40 -26.17
N VAL A 25 6.95 -25.79 -25.92
CA VAL A 25 6.88 -24.35 -25.52
C VAL A 25 5.87 -24.19 -24.42
N GLU A 26 6.34 -23.78 -23.26
CA GLU A 26 5.47 -23.40 -22.16
C GLU A 26 4.70 -22.12 -22.47
N SER A 27 3.41 -22.08 -22.16
CA SER A 27 2.60 -20.89 -22.31
C SER A 27 2.89 -19.88 -21.21
N PHE A 28 2.64 -18.60 -21.50
CA PHE A 28 2.83 -17.55 -20.51
C PHE A 28 1.93 -17.71 -19.26
N ALA A 29 0.74 -18.31 -19.43
CA ALA A 29 -0.14 -18.61 -18.30
C ALA A 29 0.47 -19.69 -17.38
N GLU A 30 1.06 -20.75 -17.95
CA GLU A 30 1.73 -21.80 -17.19
C GLU A 30 2.96 -21.25 -16.46
N GLU A 31 3.76 -20.42 -17.12
CA GLU A 31 4.92 -19.76 -16.52
C GLU A 31 4.51 -18.92 -15.32
N LEU A 32 3.49 -18.07 -15.45
CA LEU A 32 3.01 -17.20 -14.37
C LEU A 32 2.45 -18.00 -13.17
N ILE A 33 1.70 -19.08 -13.41
CA ILE A 33 1.12 -19.90 -12.33
C ILE A 33 2.19 -20.66 -11.54
N ARG A 34 3.30 -21.01 -12.20
CA ARG A 34 4.37 -21.81 -11.58
C ARG A 34 5.44 -20.98 -10.88
N GLN A 35 5.43 -19.67 -11.02
CA GLN A 35 6.43 -18.83 -10.38
C GLN A 35 6.25 -18.84 -8.85
N PRO A 36 7.24 -19.29 -8.07
CA PRO A 36 7.15 -19.33 -6.63
C PRO A 36 7.13 -17.91 -6.06
N MET A 37 6.17 -17.62 -5.21
CA MET A 37 6.03 -16.32 -4.50
C MET A 37 5.76 -15.12 -5.42
N GLU A 38 5.51 -15.35 -6.70
CA GLU A 38 5.28 -14.33 -7.73
C GLU A 38 4.23 -14.83 -8.75
N GLY A 39 3.90 -14.03 -9.76
CA GLY A 39 3.05 -14.45 -10.85
C GLY A 39 1.56 -14.27 -10.57
N ALA A 40 0.78 -15.35 -10.52
CA ALA A 40 -0.67 -15.32 -10.40
C ALA A 40 -1.24 -16.41 -9.49
N ALA A 41 -2.36 -16.11 -8.79
CA ALA A 41 -3.15 -17.11 -8.06
C ALA A 41 -4.06 -17.91 -9.01
N ALA A 42 -4.60 -17.26 -10.03
CA ALA A 42 -5.35 -17.88 -11.12
C ALA A 42 -5.28 -17.03 -12.38
N ILE A 43 -5.48 -17.66 -13.53
CA ILE A 43 -5.51 -16.98 -14.82
C ILE A 43 -6.68 -17.54 -15.64
N ILE A 44 -7.54 -16.67 -16.16
CA ILE A 44 -8.54 -16.99 -17.18
C ILE A 44 -8.04 -16.42 -18.51
N THR A 45 -7.79 -17.28 -19.49
CA THR A 45 -7.31 -16.85 -20.81
C THR A 45 -7.62 -17.90 -21.87
N THR A 46 -7.32 -17.60 -23.13
CA THR A 46 -7.57 -18.51 -24.22
C THR A 46 -6.40 -19.42 -24.56
N SER A 47 -6.70 -20.68 -24.93
CA SER A 47 -5.72 -21.65 -25.40
C SER A 47 -5.40 -21.53 -26.89
N ARG A 48 -6.23 -20.83 -27.66
CA ARG A 48 -6.11 -20.66 -29.12
C ARG A 48 -6.45 -19.25 -29.56
N ALA A 49 -6.14 -18.97 -30.81
CA ALA A 49 -6.57 -17.73 -31.46
C ALA A 49 -8.09 -17.61 -31.49
N ILE A 50 -8.58 -16.44 -31.11
CA ILE A 50 -10.00 -16.09 -31.07
C ILE A 50 -10.22 -14.76 -31.80
N GLY A 51 -11.38 -14.59 -32.44
CA GLY A 51 -11.75 -13.30 -33.05
C GLY A 51 -11.87 -12.19 -32.02
N VAL A 52 -11.40 -11.00 -32.35
CA VAL A 52 -11.36 -9.83 -31.43
C VAL A 52 -12.72 -9.53 -30.79
N SER A 53 -13.80 -9.52 -31.59
CA SER A 53 -15.16 -9.26 -31.11
C SER A 53 -15.67 -10.35 -30.17
N SER A 54 -15.38 -11.64 -30.47
CA SER A 54 -15.75 -12.77 -29.62
C SER A 54 -14.99 -12.71 -28.29
N ASN A 55 -13.69 -12.40 -28.35
CA ASN A 55 -12.86 -12.24 -27.17
C ASN A 55 -13.40 -11.14 -26.26
N ALA A 56 -13.65 -9.95 -26.79
CA ALA A 56 -14.20 -8.83 -26.03
C ALA A 56 -15.56 -9.19 -25.38
N ALA A 57 -16.45 -9.86 -26.13
CA ALA A 57 -17.76 -10.26 -25.62
C ALA A 57 -17.65 -11.29 -24.48
N TYR A 58 -16.71 -12.23 -24.54
CA TYR A 58 -16.48 -13.19 -23.44
C TYR A 58 -15.88 -12.54 -22.21
N ILE A 59 -14.90 -11.66 -22.38
CA ILE A 59 -14.34 -10.89 -21.25
C ILE A 59 -15.43 -10.07 -20.56
N GLU A 60 -16.29 -9.41 -21.32
CA GLU A 60 -17.43 -8.67 -20.76
C GLU A 60 -18.40 -9.60 -20.00
N LYS A 61 -18.72 -10.80 -20.55
CA LYS A 61 -19.54 -11.79 -19.83
C LYS A 61 -18.90 -12.23 -18.51
N ILE A 62 -17.58 -12.50 -18.49
CA ILE A 62 -16.86 -12.88 -17.27
C ILE A 62 -16.95 -11.77 -16.23
N PHE A 63 -16.70 -10.51 -16.61
CA PHE A 63 -16.82 -9.39 -15.66
C PHE A 63 -18.25 -9.19 -15.17
N LYS A 64 -19.27 -9.34 -16.02
CA LYS A 64 -20.68 -9.29 -15.60
C LYS A 64 -21.07 -10.44 -14.67
N ALA A 65 -20.44 -11.61 -14.80
CA ALA A 65 -20.68 -12.73 -13.89
C ALA A 65 -19.98 -12.53 -12.53
N ILE A 66 -18.84 -11.82 -12.51
CA ILE A 66 -18.16 -11.44 -11.27
C ILE A 66 -18.90 -10.31 -10.54
N PHE A 67 -19.44 -9.34 -11.28
CA PHE A 67 -20.10 -8.14 -10.77
C PHE A 67 -21.56 -8.03 -11.33
N PRO A 68 -22.46 -8.94 -10.93
CA PRO A 68 -23.85 -8.90 -11.39
C PRO A 68 -24.57 -7.67 -10.81
N ASP A 69 -25.05 -6.77 -11.68
CA ASP A 69 -25.86 -5.58 -11.34
C ASP A 69 -25.31 -4.73 -10.15
N LEU A 70 -23.97 -4.58 -10.11
CA LEU A 70 -23.22 -3.90 -9.04
C LEU A 70 -23.10 -4.67 -7.71
N ASP A 71 -23.73 -5.81 -7.58
CA ASP A 71 -23.43 -6.78 -6.53
C ASP A 71 -22.16 -7.59 -6.88
N ILE A 72 -21.62 -8.27 -5.90
CA ILE A 72 -20.43 -9.09 -6.07
C ILE A 72 -20.82 -10.55 -5.87
N THR A 73 -20.44 -11.41 -6.81
CA THR A 73 -20.71 -12.84 -6.65
C THR A 73 -19.82 -13.46 -5.56
N ASN A 74 -20.41 -14.40 -4.81
CA ASN A 74 -19.67 -15.27 -3.86
C ASN A 74 -19.20 -16.56 -4.53
N GLU A 75 -19.47 -16.74 -5.82
CA GLU A 75 -19.15 -17.98 -6.50
C GLU A 75 -17.64 -18.14 -6.72
N PRO A 76 -17.11 -19.37 -6.58
CA PRO A 76 -15.73 -19.66 -6.93
C PRO A 76 -15.42 -19.31 -8.39
N VAL A 77 -14.15 -18.98 -8.66
CA VAL A 77 -13.69 -18.56 -9.99
C VAL A 77 -14.03 -19.58 -11.11
N GLY A 78 -14.02 -20.86 -10.77
CA GLY A 78 -14.39 -21.93 -11.73
C GLY A 78 -15.88 -21.92 -12.05
N VAL A 79 -16.74 -21.65 -11.07
CA VAL A 79 -18.19 -21.51 -11.25
C VAL A 79 -18.51 -20.30 -12.10
N VAL A 80 -17.85 -19.16 -11.83
CA VAL A 80 -17.96 -17.96 -12.66
C VAL A 80 -17.60 -18.24 -14.11
N LEU A 81 -16.46 -18.89 -14.38
CA LEU A 81 -16.08 -19.26 -15.75
C LEU A 81 -17.08 -20.23 -16.38
N GLN A 82 -17.56 -21.22 -15.64
CA GLN A 82 -18.52 -22.21 -16.14
C GLN A 82 -19.85 -21.54 -16.51
N SER A 83 -20.32 -20.55 -15.75
CA SER A 83 -21.59 -19.87 -15.98
C SER A 83 -21.64 -19.07 -17.30
N VAL A 84 -20.49 -18.63 -17.80
CA VAL A 84 -20.40 -17.87 -19.07
C VAL A 84 -20.14 -18.73 -20.28
N LYS A 85 -19.82 -20.03 -20.11
CA LYS A 85 -19.66 -20.98 -21.21
C LYS A 85 -21.03 -21.40 -21.73
N ASP A 86 -21.29 -21.10 -23.00
CA ASP A 86 -22.58 -21.30 -23.65
C ASP A 86 -22.55 -22.43 -24.71
N GLY A 87 -21.51 -23.27 -24.70
CA GLY A 87 -21.30 -24.33 -25.68
C GLY A 87 -20.89 -23.81 -27.06
N ASN A 88 -20.60 -22.52 -27.19
CA ASN A 88 -20.07 -21.93 -28.40
C ASN A 88 -18.56 -22.17 -28.50
N ASN A 89 -18.06 -22.49 -29.68
CA ASN A 89 -16.62 -22.76 -29.93
C ASN A 89 -15.70 -21.66 -29.36
N SER A 90 -16.13 -20.40 -29.37
CA SER A 90 -15.34 -19.30 -28.80
C SER A 90 -15.22 -19.37 -27.27
N GLY A 91 -16.28 -19.79 -26.57
CA GLY A 91 -16.29 -19.94 -25.11
C GLY A 91 -15.44 -21.11 -24.63
N GLU A 92 -15.41 -22.18 -25.42
CA GLU A 92 -14.62 -23.36 -25.10
C GLU A 92 -13.10 -23.11 -25.14
N LEU A 93 -12.66 -22.03 -25.80
CA LEU A 93 -11.25 -21.67 -25.86
C LEU A 93 -10.75 -21.00 -24.55
N PHE A 94 -11.64 -20.53 -23.69
CA PHE A 94 -11.25 -19.96 -22.39
C PHE A 94 -11.03 -21.07 -21.36
N HIS A 95 -9.88 -21.05 -20.74
CA HIS A 95 -9.47 -21.99 -19.69
C HIS A 95 -9.09 -21.26 -18.41
N LEU A 96 -9.27 -21.94 -17.29
CA LEU A 96 -8.79 -21.53 -15.99
C LEU A 96 -7.50 -22.27 -15.66
N PHE A 97 -6.45 -21.53 -15.38
CA PHE A 97 -5.22 -22.00 -14.76
C PHE A 97 -5.28 -21.61 -13.29
N GLY A 98 -5.33 -22.57 -12.38
CA GLY A 98 -5.47 -22.37 -10.95
C GLY A 98 -6.53 -23.28 -10.33
N ASP A 99 -6.84 -23.08 -9.05
CA ASP A 99 -7.86 -23.85 -8.34
C ASP A 99 -9.27 -23.33 -8.70
N PRO A 100 -10.13 -24.16 -9.34
CA PRO A 100 -11.49 -23.75 -9.67
C PRO A 100 -12.39 -23.51 -8.46
N ALA A 101 -12.05 -24.06 -7.29
CA ALA A 101 -12.78 -23.85 -6.05
C ALA A 101 -12.36 -22.58 -5.31
N MET A 102 -11.34 -21.86 -5.80
CA MET A 102 -10.84 -20.65 -5.17
C MET A 102 -11.91 -19.55 -5.17
N PRO A 103 -12.28 -19.00 -4.00
CA PRO A 103 -13.17 -17.86 -3.93
C PRO A 103 -12.49 -16.62 -4.51
N LEU A 104 -13.26 -15.72 -5.11
CA LEU A 104 -12.76 -14.42 -5.50
C LEU A 104 -12.46 -13.59 -4.24
N PRO A 105 -11.28 -12.97 -4.11
CA PRO A 105 -10.91 -12.18 -2.93
C PRO A 105 -11.57 -10.78 -3.00
N ILE A 106 -12.90 -10.76 -3.11
CA ILE A 106 -13.71 -9.56 -3.20
C ILE A 106 -14.75 -9.63 -2.08
N PRO A 107 -14.90 -8.59 -1.25
CA PRO A 107 -15.94 -8.57 -0.23
C PRO A 107 -17.33 -8.74 -0.83
N ASN A 108 -18.12 -9.60 -0.23
CA ASN A 108 -19.48 -9.95 -0.67
C ASN A 108 -20.59 -9.17 0.06
N MET A 109 -20.20 -8.36 1.02
CA MET A 109 -21.12 -7.49 1.75
C MET A 109 -20.96 -6.05 1.29
N THR A 110 -22.04 -5.29 1.39
CA THR A 110 -22.04 -3.86 1.09
C THR A 110 -22.33 -3.02 2.33
N VAL A 111 -21.74 -1.83 2.39
CA VAL A 111 -22.07 -0.81 3.37
C VAL A 111 -22.67 0.41 2.68
N ASN A 112 -23.64 1.01 3.33
CA ASN A 112 -24.29 2.20 2.80
C ASN A 112 -23.49 3.45 3.15
N LEU A 113 -22.98 4.18 2.16
CA LEU A 113 -22.43 5.52 2.35
C LEU A 113 -23.56 6.53 2.20
N THR A 114 -23.89 7.19 3.30
CA THR A 114 -25.08 8.02 3.39
C THR A 114 -24.83 9.44 2.90
N ASP A 115 -23.67 10.02 3.22
CA ASP A 115 -23.40 11.41 2.94
C ASP A 115 -21.91 11.77 3.02
N VAL A 116 -21.56 12.91 2.41
CA VAL A 116 -20.26 13.58 2.56
C VAL A 116 -20.49 15.01 3.04
N ASN A 117 -19.84 15.41 4.09
CA ASN A 117 -19.93 16.75 4.64
C ASN A 117 -18.57 17.49 4.53
N PRO A 118 -18.52 18.66 3.89
CA PRO A 118 -19.59 19.37 3.17
C PRO A 118 -19.99 18.67 1.84
N ASP A 119 -21.22 18.90 1.35
CA ASP A 119 -21.74 18.30 0.09
C ASP A 119 -20.84 18.60 -1.13
N THR A 120 -20.16 19.72 -1.11
CA THR A 120 -19.15 20.10 -2.10
C THR A 120 -17.81 20.25 -1.41
N LEU A 121 -16.88 19.39 -1.72
CA LEU A 121 -15.54 19.38 -1.15
C LEU A 121 -14.68 20.47 -1.77
N LYS A 122 -13.97 21.22 -0.95
CA LYS A 122 -13.06 22.26 -1.44
C LYS A 122 -11.62 21.85 -1.24
N SER A 123 -10.76 22.24 -2.18
CA SER A 123 -9.31 22.03 -2.03
C SER A 123 -8.80 22.67 -0.74
N LEU A 124 -7.89 21.98 -0.05
CA LEU A 124 -7.28 22.29 1.24
C LEU A 124 -8.23 22.25 2.46
N ASP A 125 -9.51 21.97 2.26
CA ASP A 125 -10.46 21.78 3.35
C ASP A 125 -10.46 20.32 3.87
N THR A 126 -11.07 20.16 5.03
CA THR A 126 -11.36 18.85 5.62
C THR A 126 -12.78 18.42 5.26
N ALA A 127 -12.93 17.16 4.91
CA ALA A 127 -14.23 16.55 4.67
C ALA A 127 -14.42 15.31 5.55
N ARG A 128 -15.66 14.84 5.63
CA ARG A 128 -16.02 13.61 6.32
C ARG A 128 -17.06 12.85 5.52
N VAL A 129 -16.82 11.56 5.29
CA VAL A 129 -17.82 10.64 4.77
C VAL A 129 -18.48 9.91 5.92
N PHE A 130 -19.78 9.70 5.82
CA PHE A 130 -20.59 8.94 6.78
C PHE A 130 -21.13 7.67 6.13
N GLY A 131 -21.29 6.63 6.93
CA GLY A 131 -21.83 5.38 6.46
C GLY A 131 -22.38 4.49 7.58
N GLU A 132 -23.13 3.50 7.17
CA GLU A 132 -23.78 2.52 8.02
C GLU A 132 -23.42 1.11 7.55
N GLN A 133 -23.09 0.25 8.51
CA GLN A 133 -22.70 -1.15 8.24
C GLN A 133 -23.77 -2.11 8.77
N ASN A 134 -24.90 -2.15 8.57
CA ASN A 134 -26.02 -2.99 9.04
C ASN A 134 -25.72 -4.51 9.15
N ILE A 135 -24.49 -4.87 9.50
CA ILE A 135 -23.99 -6.25 9.61
C ILE A 135 -24.01 -6.71 11.08
N SER A 136 -23.46 -5.89 11.98
CA SER A 136 -23.42 -6.17 13.41
C SER A 136 -23.31 -4.89 14.23
N SER A 137 -24.34 -4.57 15.00
CA SER A 137 -24.46 -3.32 15.78
C SER A 137 -23.44 -3.17 16.92
N THR A 138 -22.75 -4.24 17.28
CA THR A 138 -21.76 -4.27 18.37
C THR A 138 -20.35 -4.54 17.86
N ALA A 139 -20.17 -4.79 16.55
CA ALA A 139 -18.85 -5.11 16.02
C ALA A 139 -17.93 -3.89 16.02
N THR A 140 -16.68 -4.15 16.38
CA THR A 140 -15.55 -3.26 16.11
C THR A 140 -14.86 -3.67 14.83
N GLY A 141 -14.03 -2.80 14.30
CA GLY A 141 -13.27 -3.11 13.09
C GLY A 141 -12.50 -1.90 12.56
N ASN A 142 -11.90 -2.10 11.42
CA ASN A 142 -11.12 -1.09 10.73
C ASN A 142 -11.62 -0.90 9.31
N GLY A 143 -11.47 0.31 8.80
CA GLY A 143 -11.79 0.61 7.43
C GLY A 143 -10.70 1.41 6.72
N VAL A 144 -10.74 1.38 5.41
CA VAL A 144 -9.95 2.21 4.51
C VAL A 144 -10.91 3.07 3.71
N VAL A 145 -10.77 4.39 3.83
CA VAL A 145 -11.45 5.34 2.94
C VAL A 145 -10.50 5.78 1.83
N ARG A 146 -11.00 5.82 0.60
CA ARG A 146 -10.29 6.33 -0.55
C ARG A 146 -11.18 7.30 -1.32
N LEU A 147 -10.72 8.54 -1.44
CA LEU A 147 -11.29 9.52 -2.33
C LEU A 147 -10.48 9.53 -3.64
N ALA A 148 -11.11 9.25 -4.76
CA ALA A 148 -10.54 9.38 -6.09
C ALA A 148 -11.17 10.58 -6.80
N ASP A 149 -10.37 11.32 -7.54
CA ASP A 149 -10.82 12.45 -8.36
C ASP A 149 -11.76 12.01 -9.50
N ALA A 150 -12.31 12.96 -10.24
CA ALA A 150 -13.12 12.71 -11.40
C ALA A 150 -12.44 11.76 -12.38
N GLU A 151 -13.24 10.90 -13.00
CA GLU A 151 -12.79 10.02 -14.06
C GLU A 151 -12.23 10.84 -15.23
N ARG A 152 -11.25 10.27 -15.92
CA ARG A 152 -10.60 10.89 -17.07
C ARG A 152 -10.63 9.95 -18.26
N GLU A 153 -10.98 10.49 -19.41
CA GLU A 153 -10.86 9.79 -20.67
C GLU A 153 -9.41 9.79 -21.13
N ILE A 154 -8.91 8.62 -21.50
CA ILE A 154 -7.58 8.41 -22.05
C ILE A 154 -7.74 7.92 -23.47
N THR A 155 -7.14 8.65 -24.40
CA THR A 155 -7.06 8.24 -25.80
C THR A 155 -5.63 7.80 -26.13
N ARG A 156 -5.49 6.60 -26.68
CA ARG A 156 -4.23 6.01 -27.11
C ARG A 156 -4.26 5.71 -28.59
N GLN A 157 -3.20 6.08 -29.28
CA GLN A 157 -3.01 5.75 -30.69
C GLN A 157 -2.01 4.62 -30.84
N TYR A 158 -2.36 3.65 -31.67
CA TYR A 158 -1.53 2.48 -31.98
C TYR A 158 -1.39 2.33 -33.49
N ASN A 159 -0.19 2.03 -33.94
CA ASN A 159 0.07 1.70 -35.35
C ASN A 159 0.04 0.18 -35.52
N ILE A 160 -0.97 -0.32 -36.22
CA ILE A 160 -1.12 -1.74 -36.54
C ILE A 160 -1.14 -1.86 -38.06
N ASN A 161 -0.19 -2.61 -38.64
CA ASN A 161 -0.08 -2.84 -40.08
C ASN A 161 -0.17 -1.55 -40.91
N SER A 162 0.59 -0.51 -40.52
CA SER A 162 0.61 0.80 -41.18
C SER A 162 -0.70 1.61 -41.11
N THR A 163 -1.65 1.18 -40.27
CA THR A 163 -2.89 1.92 -39.99
C THR A 163 -2.87 2.40 -38.54
N THR A 164 -3.08 3.69 -38.34
CA THR A 164 -3.26 4.25 -36.99
C THR A 164 -4.67 3.94 -36.50
N GLN A 165 -4.74 3.26 -35.36
CA GLN A 165 -5.99 3.04 -34.65
C GLN A 165 -6.00 3.82 -33.35
N GLU A 166 -7.15 4.35 -32.98
CA GLU A 166 -7.36 5.09 -31.76
C GLU A 166 -8.31 4.30 -30.84
N ILE A 167 -7.92 4.18 -29.58
CA ILE A 167 -8.73 3.55 -28.54
C ILE A 167 -8.90 4.57 -27.41
N SER A 168 -10.15 4.90 -27.11
CA SER A 168 -10.52 5.71 -25.95
C SER A 168 -11.11 4.83 -24.85
N TYR A 169 -10.67 5.07 -23.61
CA TYR A 169 -11.19 4.39 -22.43
C TYR A 169 -11.13 5.32 -21.21
N THR A 170 -12.00 5.07 -20.26
CA THR A 170 -12.07 5.85 -19.01
C THR A 170 -11.24 5.19 -17.93
N LEU A 171 -10.41 5.98 -17.25
CA LEU A 171 -9.71 5.56 -16.05
C LEU A 171 -10.23 6.32 -14.83
N PRO A 172 -10.25 5.70 -13.64
CA PRO A 172 -10.49 6.42 -12.41
C PRO A 172 -9.49 7.58 -12.27
N GLY A 173 -9.93 8.66 -11.67
CA GLY A 173 -9.06 9.79 -11.35
C GLY A 173 -7.96 9.42 -10.34
N PRO A 174 -6.96 10.29 -10.15
CA PRO A 174 -5.93 10.08 -9.15
C PRO A 174 -6.54 9.97 -7.75
N THR A 175 -5.85 9.26 -6.86
CA THR A 175 -6.24 9.20 -5.44
C THR A 175 -5.94 10.54 -4.78
N LEU A 176 -6.96 11.20 -4.26
CA LEU A 176 -6.83 12.47 -3.53
C LEU A 176 -6.55 12.24 -2.04
N PHE A 177 -7.12 11.16 -1.49
CA PHE A 177 -6.94 10.76 -0.10
C PHE A 177 -7.07 9.25 0.04
N LYS A 178 -6.27 8.65 0.93
CA LYS A 178 -6.39 7.24 1.32
C LYS A 178 -5.95 7.10 2.77
N GLY A 179 -6.88 6.74 3.67
CA GLY A 179 -6.59 6.68 5.11
C GLY A 179 -7.34 5.57 5.83
N LEU A 180 -6.81 5.21 6.99
CA LEU A 180 -7.43 4.24 7.89
C LEU A 180 -8.42 4.95 8.82
N PHE A 181 -9.48 4.25 9.21
CA PHE A 181 -10.41 4.70 10.25
C PHE A 181 -10.93 3.52 11.07
N ALA A 182 -11.28 3.78 12.33
CA ALA A 182 -11.86 2.79 13.23
C ALA A 182 -13.38 2.73 13.08
N ILE A 183 -13.94 1.54 13.29
CA ILE A 183 -15.38 1.27 13.32
C ILE A 183 -15.76 0.80 14.72
N ASN A 184 -16.85 1.35 15.23
CA ASN A 184 -17.42 0.95 16.51
C ASN A 184 -18.96 1.05 16.44
N GLY A 185 -19.61 -0.07 16.23
CA GLY A 185 -21.06 -0.17 16.04
C GLY A 185 -21.51 0.09 14.60
N ASP A 186 -22.81 0.35 14.41
CA ASP A 186 -23.45 0.44 13.11
C ASP A 186 -22.99 1.63 12.27
N ASN A 187 -22.82 2.78 12.92
CA ASN A 187 -22.47 4.01 12.24
C ASN A 187 -20.97 4.26 12.27
N PHE A 188 -20.41 4.65 11.15
CA PHE A 188 -19.01 5.04 11.06
C PHE A 188 -18.84 6.37 10.30
N SER A 189 -17.71 6.99 10.49
CA SER A 189 -17.33 8.15 9.70
C SER A 189 -15.82 8.20 9.51
N ALA A 190 -15.38 8.60 8.32
CA ALA A 190 -13.97 8.79 8.01
C ALA A 190 -13.68 10.23 7.62
N ARG A 191 -12.63 10.81 8.22
CA ARG A 191 -12.15 12.15 7.87
C ARG A 191 -11.21 12.08 6.68
N MET A 192 -11.26 13.11 5.84
CA MET A 192 -10.40 13.25 4.67
C MET A 192 -9.87 14.68 4.59
N ARG A 193 -8.68 14.85 4.04
CA ARG A 193 -8.12 16.14 3.64
C ARG A 193 -8.06 16.21 2.13
N ILE A 194 -8.55 17.28 1.53
CA ILE A 194 -8.59 17.46 0.09
C ILE A 194 -7.29 18.15 -0.35
N PRO A 195 -6.51 17.63 -1.27
CA PRO A 195 -5.30 18.31 -1.76
C PRO A 195 -5.65 19.53 -2.63
N LYS A 196 -4.64 20.33 -2.91
CA LYS A 196 -4.73 21.43 -3.89
C LYS A 196 -4.86 20.89 -5.32
N ASP A 197 -4.19 19.79 -5.60
CA ASP A 197 -4.19 19.12 -6.90
C ASP A 197 -5.47 18.31 -7.12
N ILE A 198 -6.53 19.00 -7.51
CA ILE A 198 -7.80 18.40 -7.93
C ILE A 198 -8.07 18.73 -9.39
N SER A 199 -8.83 17.88 -10.09
CA SER A 199 -9.41 18.24 -11.37
C SER A 199 -10.55 19.24 -11.13
N TYR A 200 -10.57 20.34 -11.87
CA TYR A 200 -11.69 21.29 -11.84
C TYR A 200 -12.78 20.85 -12.84
N SER A 201 -13.12 19.55 -12.78
CA SER A 201 -14.10 18.93 -13.63
C SER A 201 -15.52 19.10 -13.06
N SER A 202 -16.53 19.16 -13.93
CA SER A 202 -17.93 19.03 -13.54
C SER A 202 -18.33 17.56 -13.29
N THR A 203 -17.50 16.60 -13.71
CA THR A 203 -17.69 15.17 -13.43
C THR A 203 -17.42 14.91 -11.95
N PRO A 204 -18.30 14.17 -11.25
CA PRO A 204 -18.10 13.90 -9.84
C PRO A 204 -16.88 12.99 -9.57
N ALA A 205 -16.29 13.19 -8.42
CA ALA A 205 -15.33 12.30 -7.81
C ALA A 205 -16.02 11.11 -7.16
N ARG A 206 -15.23 10.09 -6.78
CA ARG A 206 -15.73 8.87 -6.16
C ARG A 206 -15.09 8.65 -4.79
N CYS A 207 -15.92 8.37 -3.79
CA CYS A 207 -15.47 7.92 -2.48
C CYS A 207 -15.74 6.42 -2.35
N ASN A 208 -14.71 5.64 -2.05
CA ASN A 208 -14.81 4.21 -1.77
C ASN A 208 -14.43 3.96 -0.32
N VAL A 209 -15.16 3.06 0.32
CA VAL A 209 -14.84 2.58 1.67
C VAL A 209 -14.76 1.06 1.64
N TYR A 210 -13.70 0.51 2.19
CA TYR A 210 -13.56 -0.91 2.51
C TYR A 210 -13.53 -1.03 4.03
N ILE A 211 -14.27 -1.98 4.57
CA ILE A 211 -14.28 -2.26 6.01
C ILE A 211 -14.01 -3.75 6.28
N GLN A 212 -13.37 -4.00 7.41
CA GLN A 212 -13.20 -5.33 7.98
C GLN A 212 -13.67 -5.29 9.43
N LEU A 213 -14.71 -6.08 9.73
CA LEU A 213 -15.26 -6.21 11.07
C LEU A 213 -14.61 -7.39 11.79
N GLU A 214 -14.36 -7.19 13.09
CA GLU A 214 -13.82 -8.20 14.01
C GLU A 214 -14.95 -9.13 14.52
N THR A 215 -15.56 -9.85 13.58
CA THR A 215 -16.57 -10.88 13.86
C THR A 215 -15.92 -12.26 13.73
N ASP A 216 -16.62 -13.33 14.13
CA ASP A 216 -16.18 -14.70 13.94
C ASP A 216 -17.19 -15.46 13.05
N PRO A 217 -16.85 -15.74 11.78
CA PRO A 217 -15.64 -15.32 11.04
C PRO A 217 -15.60 -13.81 10.77
N PRO A 218 -14.42 -13.22 10.48
CA PRO A 218 -14.30 -11.83 10.09
C PRO A 218 -15.11 -11.52 8.83
N VAL A 219 -15.80 -10.37 8.81
CA VAL A 219 -16.62 -9.94 7.68
C VAL A 219 -16.01 -8.71 7.01
N GLU A 220 -15.96 -8.75 5.69
CA GLU A 220 -15.48 -7.66 4.85
C GLU A 220 -16.64 -7.08 4.03
N ALA A 221 -16.65 -5.75 3.85
CA ALA A 221 -17.65 -5.08 3.06
C ALA A 221 -17.11 -3.86 2.30
N LEU A 222 -17.79 -3.50 1.23
CA LEU A 222 -17.47 -2.35 0.38
C LEU A 222 -18.63 -1.35 0.36
N GLY A 223 -18.28 -0.05 0.33
CA GLY A 223 -19.21 1.04 0.09
C GLY A 223 -18.67 1.98 -0.99
N ILE A 224 -19.58 2.51 -1.82
CA ILE A 224 -19.24 3.40 -2.92
C ILE A 224 -20.21 4.59 -2.93
N LEU A 225 -19.63 5.79 -3.07
CA LEU A 225 -20.36 7.03 -3.30
C LEU A 225 -19.80 7.72 -4.56
N ASN A 226 -20.61 7.78 -5.64
CA ASN A 226 -20.17 8.20 -6.97
C ASN A 226 -20.45 9.67 -7.32
N ASN A 227 -21.09 10.42 -6.41
CA ASN A 227 -21.58 11.78 -6.65
C ASN A 227 -20.92 12.81 -5.72
N VAL A 228 -19.62 12.69 -5.52
CA VAL A 228 -18.84 13.63 -4.70
C VAL A 228 -18.33 14.77 -5.59
N TYR A 229 -18.75 16.00 -5.29
CA TYR A 229 -18.37 17.17 -6.09
C TYR A 229 -17.18 17.89 -5.47
N LEU A 230 -16.23 18.28 -6.33
CA LEU A 230 -15.02 18.99 -5.96
C LEU A 230 -15.05 20.45 -6.46
N LYS A 231 -14.44 21.36 -5.70
CA LYS A 231 -14.35 22.78 -6.02
C LYS A 231 -13.05 23.39 -5.53
N GLY A 232 -12.60 24.46 -6.17
CA GLY A 232 -11.49 25.24 -5.68
C GLY A 232 -11.77 25.82 -4.28
N GLY A 233 -10.79 25.73 -3.40
CA GLY A 233 -10.83 26.31 -2.06
C GLY A 233 -10.21 27.70 -1.97
N ILE A 234 -10.14 28.23 -0.77
CA ILE A 234 -9.44 29.48 -0.48
C ILE A 234 -7.94 29.18 -0.35
N PRO A 235 -7.06 29.98 -0.95
CA PRO A 235 -5.62 29.81 -0.78
C PRO A 235 -5.21 29.88 0.68
N VAL A 236 -4.44 28.90 1.13
CA VAL A 236 -3.84 28.88 2.47
C VAL A 236 -2.39 29.36 2.34
N GLN A 237 -1.95 30.21 3.25
CA GLN A 237 -0.55 30.63 3.33
C GLN A 237 0.23 29.57 4.11
N ASP A 238 0.82 28.63 3.38
CA ASP A 238 1.74 27.63 3.88
C ASP A 238 2.95 27.56 2.93
N THR A 239 4.13 27.47 3.51
CA THR A 239 5.40 27.43 2.77
C THR A 239 6.33 26.30 3.25
N GLN A 240 5.85 25.48 4.18
CA GLN A 240 6.65 24.39 4.74
C GLN A 240 6.17 23.06 4.18
N GLY A 241 7.10 22.29 3.62
CA GLY A 241 6.81 20.95 3.19
C GLY A 241 6.77 19.93 4.34
N PRO A 242 6.37 18.67 4.06
CA PRO A 242 6.15 17.67 5.08
C PRO A 242 7.42 17.28 5.85
N ILE A 243 7.25 16.92 7.12
CA ILE A 243 8.31 16.31 7.92
C ILE A 243 8.49 14.87 7.45
N ILE A 244 9.74 14.52 7.11
CA ILE A 244 10.14 13.19 6.66
C ILE A 244 10.89 12.48 7.78
N SER A 245 10.42 11.28 8.17
CA SER A 245 11.11 10.41 9.11
C SER A 245 11.05 8.96 8.64
N PHE A 246 11.91 8.11 9.23
CA PHE A 246 12.02 6.71 8.87
C PHE A 246 11.88 5.86 10.14
N GLU A 247 11.21 4.73 10.01
CA GLU A 247 10.99 3.81 11.11
C GLU A 247 10.95 2.35 10.63
N THR A 248 11.13 1.43 11.55
CA THR A 248 10.86 0.00 11.32
C THR A 248 9.39 -0.31 11.57
N LYS A 249 8.95 -1.52 11.23
CA LYS A 249 7.59 -2.00 11.51
C LYS A 249 7.21 -1.93 13.00
N THR A 250 8.19 -2.04 13.89
CA THR A 250 7.98 -1.95 15.35
C THR A 250 7.94 -0.51 15.88
N GLY A 251 8.08 0.51 15.00
CA GLY A 251 8.10 1.92 15.37
C GLY A 251 9.47 2.44 15.85
N ARG A 252 10.55 1.66 15.72
CA ARG A 252 11.91 2.13 16.00
C ARG A 252 12.29 3.18 14.96
N LEU A 253 12.55 4.43 15.41
CA LEU A 253 13.02 5.50 14.52
C LEU A 253 14.41 5.17 13.98
N LEU A 254 14.60 5.37 12.70
CA LEU A 254 15.85 5.19 11.99
C LEU A 254 16.52 6.53 11.72
N ARG A 255 17.79 6.59 12.04
CA ARG A 255 18.67 7.75 11.81
C ARG A 255 19.73 7.39 10.79
N ASN A 256 20.40 8.41 10.29
CA ASN A 256 21.50 8.22 9.36
C ASN A 256 22.61 7.36 10.01
N ASN A 257 23.10 6.36 9.29
CA ASN A 257 24.08 5.35 9.69
C ASN A 257 23.61 4.32 10.75
N ASP A 258 22.29 4.24 11.00
CA ASP A 258 21.77 3.16 11.85
C ASP A 258 21.87 1.80 11.13
N HIS A 259 21.86 0.75 11.94
CA HIS A 259 21.87 -0.63 11.44
C HIS A 259 20.45 -1.17 11.32
N LEU A 260 20.20 -1.87 10.23
CA LEU A 260 18.95 -2.55 9.89
C LEU A 260 19.21 -4.05 9.76
N GLN A 261 18.42 -4.89 10.40
CA GLN A 261 18.47 -6.33 10.15
C GLN A 261 17.92 -6.65 8.75
N SER A 262 18.44 -7.70 8.11
CA SER A 262 18.03 -8.08 6.76
C SER A 262 16.55 -8.47 6.65
N ASP A 263 15.90 -8.86 7.73
CA ASP A 263 14.47 -9.18 7.81
C ASP A 263 13.59 -7.97 8.17
N GLU A 264 14.17 -6.86 8.62
CA GLU A 264 13.42 -5.63 8.91
C GLU A 264 13.00 -4.90 7.62
N ASP A 265 11.83 -4.31 7.67
CA ASP A 265 11.33 -3.41 6.63
C ASP A 265 11.49 -1.95 7.07
N VAL A 266 11.76 -1.08 6.10
CA VAL A 266 11.86 0.37 6.31
C VAL A 266 10.55 1.03 5.90
N PHE A 267 10.00 1.84 6.78
CA PHE A 267 8.82 2.65 6.53
C PHE A 267 9.20 4.13 6.48
N LEU A 268 8.65 4.80 5.46
CA LEU A 268 8.68 6.25 5.35
C LEU A 268 7.45 6.81 6.05
N ARG A 269 7.66 7.59 7.10
CA ARG A 269 6.61 8.34 7.78
C ARG A 269 6.63 9.78 7.35
N LEU A 270 5.48 10.29 6.90
CA LEU A 270 5.31 11.68 6.51
C LEU A 270 4.27 12.35 7.41
N SER A 271 4.52 13.61 7.79
CA SER A 271 3.60 14.38 8.62
C SER A 271 3.57 15.85 8.19
N ASP A 272 2.36 16.38 8.04
CA ASP A 272 2.13 17.77 7.70
C ASP A 272 0.77 18.25 8.22
N PRO A 273 0.61 19.49 8.76
CA PRO A 273 -0.68 20.02 9.22
C PRO A 273 -1.76 20.08 8.13
N LEU A 274 -1.37 20.30 6.86
CA LEU A 274 -2.28 20.28 5.72
C LEU A 274 -2.40 18.91 5.08
N GLY A 275 -1.65 17.91 5.57
CA GLY A 275 -1.61 16.55 5.04
C GLY A 275 -0.67 16.40 3.85
N ILE A 276 -0.57 15.18 3.34
CA ILE A 276 0.41 14.75 2.33
C ILE A 276 -0.25 14.65 0.98
N ASN A 277 0.38 15.19 -0.05
CA ASN A 277 -0.08 15.04 -1.43
C ASN A 277 0.18 13.61 -1.92
N VAL A 278 -0.89 12.85 -2.12
CA VAL A 278 -0.86 11.46 -2.58
C VAL A 278 -1.38 11.29 -4.00
N THR A 279 -1.66 12.40 -4.70
CA THR A 279 -2.25 12.38 -6.04
C THR A 279 -1.37 11.71 -7.08
N GLY A 280 -0.06 11.76 -6.90
CA GLY A 280 0.91 11.25 -7.88
C GLY A 280 0.87 12.03 -9.20
N VAL A 281 0.40 13.28 -9.18
CA VAL A 281 0.50 14.19 -10.33
C VAL A 281 1.96 14.48 -10.61
N VAL A 282 2.32 14.51 -11.88
CA VAL A 282 3.69 14.74 -12.35
C VAL A 282 4.28 16.00 -11.68
N GLY A 283 5.41 15.80 -11.00
CA GLY A 283 6.09 16.86 -10.25
C GLY A 283 5.73 16.93 -8.77
N HIS A 284 4.64 16.28 -8.32
CA HIS A 284 4.21 16.23 -6.92
C HIS A 284 4.14 14.80 -6.37
N GLU A 285 4.90 13.88 -6.94
CA GLU A 285 4.92 12.48 -6.48
C GLU A 285 5.74 12.33 -5.19
N ILE A 286 5.38 11.34 -4.38
CA ILE A 286 6.31 10.80 -3.37
C ILE A 286 7.32 9.95 -4.12
N MET A 287 8.53 10.46 -4.25
CA MET A 287 9.61 9.86 -5.01
C MET A 287 10.72 9.40 -4.08
N ILE A 288 11.19 8.19 -4.29
CA ILE A 288 12.36 7.62 -3.62
C ILE A 288 13.38 7.28 -4.68
N THR A 289 14.60 7.79 -4.52
CA THR A 289 15.74 7.49 -5.37
C THR A 289 16.76 6.67 -4.58
N ASP A 290 17.09 5.47 -5.04
CA ASP A 290 18.23 4.71 -4.52
C ASP A 290 19.51 5.31 -5.12
N LEU A 291 20.30 5.96 -4.27
CA LEU A 291 21.50 6.68 -4.70
C LEU A 291 22.65 5.74 -5.11
N SER A 292 22.54 4.44 -4.88
CA SER A 292 23.55 3.47 -5.31
C SER A 292 23.51 3.16 -6.81
N ASN A 293 22.34 3.31 -7.44
CA ASN A 293 22.11 2.98 -8.85
C ASN A 293 21.23 3.99 -9.59
N ASP A 294 20.91 5.11 -8.94
CA ASP A 294 20.03 6.19 -9.43
C ASP A 294 18.62 5.70 -9.87
N SER A 295 18.15 4.59 -9.31
CA SER A 295 16.80 4.08 -9.59
C SER A 295 15.74 4.87 -8.83
N LYS A 296 14.67 5.24 -9.55
CA LYS A 296 13.57 6.05 -9.00
C LYS A 296 12.30 5.21 -8.87
N SER A 297 11.66 5.32 -7.72
CA SER A 297 10.36 4.72 -7.44
C SER A 297 9.36 5.80 -7.05
N TYR A 298 8.18 5.78 -7.69
CA TYR A 298 7.08 6.69 -7.42
C TYR A 298 6.04 5.97 -6.57
N LEU A 299 5.88 6.35 -5.31
CA LEU A 299 5.16 5.57 -4.31
C LEU A 299 3.93 6.29 -3.72
N SER A 300 3.43 7.37 -4.33
CA SER A 300 2.26 8.11 -3.84
C SER A 300 1.05 7.20 -3.58
N ASN A 301 0.82 6.22 -4.44
CA ASN A 301 -0.27 5.25 -4.33
C ASN A 301 -0.12 4.23 -3.18
N LYS A 302 1.08 4.11 -2.61
CA LYS A 302 1.38 3.22 -1.47
C LYS A 302 1.20 3.90 -0.12
N PHE A 303 1.17 5.23 -0.10
CA PHE A 303 0.95 5.98 1.13
C PHE A 303 -0.46 5.76 1.66
N ILE A 304 -0.56 5.63 2.97
CA ILE A 304 -1.83 5.55 3.69
C ILE A 304 -1.74 6.40 4.96
N TYR A 305 -2.75 7.22 5.21
CA TYR A 305 -2.85 7.95 6.45
C TYR A 305 -3.13 7.01 7.62
N ASP A 306 -2.53 7.30 8.76
CA ASP A 306 -2.75 6.57 10.02
C ASP A 306 -4.24 6.59 10.40
N GLU A 307 -4.63 5.71 11.31
CA GLU A 307 -6.01 5.60 11.76
C GLU A 307 -6.57 6.93 12.26
N ASN A 308 -7.68 7.36 11.67
CA ASN A 308 -8.37 8.62 11.96
C ASN A 308 -7.52 9.90 11.74
N SER A 309 -6.34 9.79 11.11
CA SER A 309 -5.46 10.92 10.81
C SER A 309 -5.73 11.50 9.43
N ILE A 310 -5.51 12.81 9.31
CA ILE A 310 -5.48 13.54 8.04
C ILE A 310 -4.17 14.32 7.86
N THR A 311 -3.22 14.10 8.76
CA THR A 311 -1.95 14.84 8.83
C THR A 311 -0.73 13.94 8.80
N THR A 312 -0.85 12.71 9.26
CA THR A 312 0.26 11.74 9.35
C THR A 312 -0.11 10.44 8.69
N GLY A 313 0.89 9.79 8.12
CA GLY A 313 0.73 8.47 7.54
C GLY A 313 2.06 7.86 7.13
N VAL A 314 1.98 6.69 6.53
CA VAL A 314 3.15 5.84 6.30
C VAL A 314 3.08 5.12 4.96
N LEU A 315 4.23 4.78 4.42
CA LEU A 315 4.39 3.81 3.33
C LEU A 315 5.63 2.94 3.57
N SER A 316 5.57 1.70 3.08
CA SER A 316 6.73 0.80 3.08
C SER A 316 7.64 1.11 1.89
N ILE A 317 8.94 1.19 2.15
CA ILE A 317 9.97 1.41 1.14
C ILE A 317 10.45 0.06 0.62
N PRO A 318 10.27 -0.26 -0.67
CA PRO A 318 10.88 -1.45 -1.26
C PRO A 318 12.38 -1.22 -1.46
N PHE A 319 13.22 -2.14 -1.02
CA PHE A 319 14.67 -2.12 -1.25
C PHE A 319 15.23 -3.54 -1.34
N ASP A 320 16.43 -3.66 -1.94
CA ASP A 320 17.14 -4.93 -2.04
C ASP A 320 17.84 -5.24 -0.70
N LYS A 321 17.34 -6.24 0.01
CA LYS A 321 17.84 -6.68 1.32
C LYS A 321 19.20 -7.39 1.27
N ASN A 322 19.71 -7.69 0.07
CA ASN A 322 21.04 -8.31 -0.10
C ASN A 322 22.18 -7.29 -0.18
N LYS A 323 21.86 -5.99 -0.19
CA LYS A 323 22.88 -4.93 -0.14
C LYS A 323 23.44 -4.77 1.26
N GLU A 324 24.69 -4.36 1.37
CA GLU A 324 25.32 -4.01 2.66
C GLU A 324 24.89 -2.62 3.15
N THR A 325 24.52 -1.75 2.24
CA THR A 325 24.10 -0.37 2.54
C THR A 325 22.89 0.01 1.72
N LEU A 326 22.00 0.77 2.33
CA LEU A 326 20.84 1.40 1.71
C LEU A 326 20.99 2.91 1.80
N THR A 327 21.18 3.58 0.67
CA THR A 327 21.29 5.05 0.64
C THR A 327 20.19 5.61 -0.24
N LEU A 328 19.26 6.35 0.36
CA LEU A 328 18.06 6.84 -0.28
C LEU A 328 18.00 8.38 -0.24
N HIS A 329 17.47 8.93 -1.31
CA HIS A 329 16.96 10.31 -1.37
C HIS A 329 15.45 10.28 -1.52
N ILE A 330 14.74 10.98 -0.65
CA ILE A 330 13.29 11.06 -0.63
C ILE A 330 12.87 12.49 -0.97
N LYS A 331 11.85 12.59 -1.83
CA LYS A 331 11.13 13.84 -2.09
C LYS A 331 9.64 13.59 -1.90
N ALA A 332 8.99 14.47 -1.13
CA ALA A 332 7.56 14.41 -0.85
C ALA A 332 6.97 15.83 -0.85
N TRP A 333 5.65 15.91 -0.97
CA TRP A 333 4.91 17.16 -1.05
C TRP A 333 3.74 17.14 -0.06
N ASP A 334 3.42 18.30 0.51
CA ASP A 334 2.18 18.49 1.25
C ASP A 334 1.00 18.74 0.30
N ASN A 335 -0.19 18.83 0.83
CA ASN A 335 -1.40 19.14 0.06
C ASN A 335 -1.47 20.59 -0.48
N ALA A 336 -0.63 21.50 -0.01
CA ALA A 336 -0.47 22.84 -0.55
C ALA A 336 0.59 22.94 -1.64
N ASN A 337 1.27 21.82 -1.95
CA ASN A 337 2.35 21.66 -2.93
C ASN A 337 3.67 22.30 -2.48
N ASN A 338 3.97 22.27 -1.19
CA ASN A 338 5.30 22.59 -0.69
C ASN A 338 6.16 21.31 -0.63
N PRO A 339 7.38 21.31 -1.18
CA PRO A 339 8.26 20.15 -1.17
C PRO A 339 9.04 20.01 0.13
N ALA A 340 9.39 18.77 0.45
CA ALA A 340 10.44 18.44 1.38
C ALA A 340 11.33 17.33 0.81
N GLU A 341 12.62 17.39 1.13
CA GLU A 341 13.60 16.40 0.69
C GLU A 341 14.45 15.94 1.88
N LYS A 342 14.81 14.66 1.88
CA LYS A 342 15.67 14.08 2.93
C LYS A 342 16.46 12.90 2.41
N ASN A 343 17.72 12.81 2.86
CA ASN A 343 18.58 11.65 2.61
C ASN A 343 18.65 10.78 3.87
N ILE A 344 18.83 9.48 3.66
CA ILE A 344 19.18 8.53 4.70
C ILE A 344 20.14 7.50 4.15
N SER A 345 21.13 7.11 4.97
CA SER A 345 22.00 5.96 4.73
C SER A 345 21.87 5.00 5.89
N LEU A 346 21.63 3.72 5.61
CA LEU A 346 21.49 2.66 6.60
C LEU A 346 22.47 1.54 6.25
N TYR A 347 22.99 0.84 7.26
CA TYR A 347 23.78 -0.37 7.09
C TYR A 347 22.89 -1.60 7.25
N ILE A 348 22.87 -2.49 6.26
CA ILE A 348 22.08 -3.72 6.28
C ILE A 348 23.00 -4.86 6.78
N LEU A 349 22.58 -5.55 7.82
CA LEU A 349 23.30 -6.68 8.38
C LEU A 349 22.79 -7.96 7.71
N SER A 350 23.66 -8.63 6.97
CA SER A 350 23.35 -9.84 6.19
C SER A 350 23.05 -11.08 7.03
N GLU A 351 23.47 -11.08 8.31
CA GLU A 351 23.20 -12.16 9.27
C GLU A 351 22.63 -11.55 10.55
N GLN A 352 21.71 -12.27 11.21
CA GLN A 352 21.21 -11.92 12.56
C GLN A 352 22.29 -12.12 13.61
N LYS A 353 23.43 -11.47 13.44
CA LYS A 353 24.54 -11.54 14.38
C LYS A 353 24.36 -10.46 15.44
N LEU A 354 24.13 -10.91 16.69
CA LEU A 354 24.12 -10.00 17.82
C LEU A 354 25.49 -9.33 17.96
N GLN A 355 25.49 -8.01 17.87
CA GLN A 355 26.64 -7.17 18.16
C GLN A 355 26.22 -6.04 19.11
N ILE A 356 27.10 -5.64 19.95
CA ILE A 356 26.96 -4.44 20.77
C ILE A 356 27.94 -3.38 20.25
N MET A 357 27.46 -2.19 19.99
CA MET A 357 28.20 -1.10 19.36
C MET A 357 27.97 0.20 20.10
N ASN A 358 28.80 1.20 19.79
CA ASN A 358 28.67 2.56 20.32
C ASN A 358 28.50 2.64 21.82
N VAL A 359 29.18 1.74 22.56
CA VAL A 359 29.16 1.70 24.03
C VAL A 359 29.85 2.92 24.56
N LEU A 360 29.13 3.75 25.30
CA LEU A 360 29.69 4.95 25.94
C LEU A 360 29.03 5.24 27.28
N ASN A 361 29.78 5.89 28.13
CA ASN A 361 29.33 6.46 29.39
C ASN A 361 29.32 7.98 29.25
N PHE A 362 28.16 8.65 29.45
CA PHE A 362 28.05 10.09 29.32
C PHE A 362 27.07 10.70 30.34
N PRO A 363 27.46 11.81 30.99
CA PRO A 363 28.76 12.46 30.97
C PRO A 363 29.85 11.59 31.65
N ASN A 364 31.08 11.70 31.15
CA ASN A 364 32.26 11.09 31.77
C ASN A 364 33.44 12.09 31.68
N PRO A 365 34.00 12.61 32.79
CA PRO A 365 33.64 12.32 34.19
C PRO A 365 32.23 12.85 34.58
N TYR A 366 31.63 12.20 35.59
CA TYR A 366 30.34 12.63 36.15
C TYR A 366 30.48 12.97 37.65
N ALA A 367 29.54 13.80 38.15
CA ALA A 367 29.52 14.17 39.56
C ALA A 367 28.43 13.43 40.36
N THR A 368 27.21 13.33 39.80
CA THR A 368 26.05 12.77 40.51
C THR A 368 25.28 11.73 39.69
N LYS A 369 25.28 11.83 38.37
CA LYS A 369 24.56 10.96 37.47
C LYS A 369 25.32 10.79 36.18
N THR A 370 25.20 9.62 35.57
CA THR A 370 25.67 9.33 34.22
C THR A 370 24.70 8.37 33.51
N GLN A 371 24.92 8.14 32.22
CA GLN A 371 24.17 7.16 31.43
C GLN A 371 25.16 6.21 30.76
N PHE A 372 24.83 4.93 30.74
CA PHE A 372 25.48 3.96 29.88
C PHE A 372 24.62 3.81 28.65
N ALA A 373 25.14 4.22 27.51
CA ALA A 373 24.48 4.11 26.22
C ALA A 373 25.19 3.05 25.37
N PHE A 374 24.40 2.30 24.62
CA PHE A 374 24.88 1.26 23.71
C PHE A 374 23.86 1.00 22.59
N GLU A 375 24.32 0.42 21.51
CA GLU A 375 23.48 0.01 20.39
C GLU A 375 23.56 -1.51 20.21
N LEU A 376 22.39 -2.15 20.03
CA LEU A 376 22.27 -3.58 19.76
C LEU A 376 21.80 -3.79 18.32
N THR A 377 22.44 -4.73 17.62
CA THR A 377 22.01 -5.13 16.28
C THR A 377 20.80 -6.05 16.28
N ALA A 378 20.52 -6.74 17.39
CA ALA A 378 19.35 -7.57 17.62
C ALA A 378 18.90 -7.43 19.07
N SER A 379 17.63 -7.76 19.38
CA SER A 379 17.15 -7.79 20.78
C SER A 379 17.93 -8.82 21.58
N ALA A 380 18.36 -8.43 22.78
CA ALA A 380 19.19 -9.27 23.65
C ALA A 380 18.99 -8.95 25.12
N THR A 381 19.37 -9.88 25.99
CA THR A 381 19.54 -9.61 27.40
C THR A 381 20.94 -9.03 27.64
N VAL A 382 21.01 -7.95 28.42
CA VAL A 382 22.25 -7.22 28.69
C VAL A 382 22.48 -7.14 30.18
N SER A 383 23.76 -7.36 30.58
CA SER A 383 24.26 -7.11 31.93
C SER A 383 25.34 -6.06 31.87
N ILE A 384 25.33 -5.09 32.80
CA ILE A 384 26.33 -4.05 32.93
C ILE A 384 26.92 -4.09 34.34
N ASP A 385 28.20 -4.36 34.43
CA ASP A 385 28.95 -4.38 35.67
C ASP A 385 30.02 -3.30 35.68
N VAL A 386 30.25 -2.71 36.88
CA VAL A 386 31.32 -1.77 37.10
C VAL A 386 32.39 -2.44 37.94
N TYR A 387 33.66 -2.34 37.50
CA TYR A 387 34.80 -2.88 38.16
C TYR A 387 35.83 -1.80 38.52
N THR A 388 36.58 -2.01 39.60
CA THR A 388 37.79 -1.23 39.85
C THR A 388 38.87 -1.58 38.83
N LEU A 389 39.89 -0.74 38.68
CA LEU A 389 41.04 -1.04 37.83
C LEU A 389 41.78 -2.33 38.26
N GLY A 390 41.64 -2.74 39.52
CA GLY A 390 42.19 -4.00 40.02
C GLY A 390 41.30 -5.22 39.82
N GLY A 391 40.22 -5.11 39.04
CA GLY A 391 39.32 -6.22 38.66
C GLY A 391 38.26 -6.61 39.72
N ARG A 392 38.12 -5.85 40.82
CA ARG A 392 37.05 -6.11 41.80
C ARG A 392 35.75 -5.51 41.34
N ARG A 393 34.70 -6.33 41.25
CA ARG A 393 33.31 -5.87 40.93
C ARG A 393 32.88 -4.89 42.02
N VAL A 394 32.40 -3.73 41.60
CA VAL A 394 31.91 -2.67 42.47
C VAL A 394 30.39 -2.79 42.59
N ILE A 395 29.69 -2.86 41.46
CA ILE A 395 28.24 -2.93 41.39
C ILE A 395 27.79 -3.51 40.05
N ALA A 396 26.65 -4.21 40.05
CA ALA A 396 25.88 -4.47 38.84
C ALA A 396 24.89 -3.32 38.65
N ILE A 397 24.86 -2.71 37.47
CA ILE A 397 23.93 -1.67 37.11
C ILE A 397 22.63 -2.32 36.58
N THR A 398 22.76 -3.38 35.80
CA THR A 398 21.68 -4.25 35.38
C THR A 398 22.16 -5.69 35.23
N GLU A 399 21.29 -6.66 35.48
CA GLU A 399 21.56 -8.09 35.36
C GLU A 399 20.47 -8.72 34.49
N GLU A 400 20.87 -9.25 33.30
CA GLU A 400 20.01 -9.97 32.37
C GLU A 400 18.68 -9.25 32.01
N GLU A 401 18.72 -7.92 31.88
CA GLU A 401 17.54 -7.18 31.43
C GLU A 401 17.37 -7.25 29.90
N PRO A 402 16.14 -7.41 29.40
CA PRO A 402 15.87 -7.45 27.97
C PRO A 402 15.91 -6.04 27.37
N PHE A 403 16.65 -5.90 26.27
CA PHE A 403 16.73 -4.67 25.46
C PHE A 403 16.40 -4.97 24.01
N SER A 404 15.74 -4.01 23.36
CA SER A 404 15.42 -4.08 21.93
C SER A 404 16.65 -3.76 21.07
N SER A 405 16.61 -4.19 19.80
CA SER A 405 17.58 -3.72 18.79
C SER A 405 17.55 -2.19 18.67
N GLY A 406 18.70 -1.61 18.29
CA GLY A 406 18.88 -0.17 18.16
C GLY A 406 19.50 0.46 19.41
N TYR A 407 19.35 1.79 19.54
CA TYR A 407 19.95 2.58 20.61
C TYR A 407 19.23 2.38 21.95
N ASN A 408 20.01 2.07 22.99
CA ASN A 408 19.53 1.86 24.34
C ASN A 408 20.36 2.69 25.33
N TYR A 409 19.80 3.01 26.48
CA TYR A 409 20.55 3.64 27.57
C TYR A 409 19.99 3.26 28.94
N ILE A 410 20.84 3.28 29.93
CA ILE A 410 20.53 3.03 31.33
C ILE A 410 21.06 4.21 32.16
N ASN A 411 20.25 4.76 33.03
CA ASN A 411 20.62 5.81 33.93
C ASN A 411 21.32 5.23 35.19
N TRP A 412 22.40 5.82 35.62
CA TRP A 412 23.10 5.45 36.84
C TRP A 412 23.50 6.62 37.69
#